data_727b2a3e0fcfaf32d81760c710f71f35
#
_entry.id   727b2a3e0fcfaf32d81760c710f71f35
#
_cell.length_a   1.000
_cell.length_b   1.000
_cell.length_c   1.000
_cell.angle_alpha   90.00
_cell.angle_beta   90.00
_cell.angle_gamma   90.00
#
_symmetry.space_group_name_H-M   'P 1'
#
loop_
_entity.id
_entity.type
_entity.pdbx_description
1 polymer ?
#
loop_
_entity_poly.entity_id
_entity_poly.type
_entity_poly.pdbx_seq_one_letter_code
_entity_poly.pdbx_strand_id
1 'polypeptide(L)'
;AGGNLNLAQSFYIREKEYGMGKYGGKITGLLRKSDDNFSLEGKTFDINEENLSIFKTWWKKVNLEHALVFWLTGAVTIILLSLLSFATVYHQTSVGGIGFLFQEAQSIVSHTLPIVGVLFLVIVATMLFSTQLSVFDATSRITSENLIIMNKDKFKPKNLSKYYFIFLWSQILLGIFILMFGFS
;
A
#
# COMPACT_ATOMS: atom_id res chain seq x y z
N ALA A 1 -7.69 6.44 -8.33
CA ALA A 1 -6.95 6.20 -7.08
C ALA A 1 -5.89 5.07 -7.18
N GLY A 2 -5.90 4.22 -8.21
CA GLY A 2 -4.99 3.06 -8.30
C GLY A 2 -3.57 3.33 -8.82
N GLY A 3 -3.28 4.51 -9.40
CA GLY A 3 -2.00 4.77 -10.05
C GLY A 3 -0.79 4.70 -9.12
N ASN A 4 -0.91 5.23 -7.91
CA ASN A 4 0.17 5.18 -6.91
C ASN A 4 0.48 3.74 -6.45
N LEU A 5 -0.53 2.87 -6.36
CA LEU A 5 -0.33 1.48 -5.99
C LEU A 5 0.44 0.70 -7.06
N ASN A 6 0.19 0.99 -8.35
CA ASN A 6 0.95 0.39 -9.44
C ASN A 6 2.43 0.79 -9.41
N LEU A 7 2.74 2.05 -9.06
CA LEU A 7 4.12 2.50 -8.87
C LEU A 7 4.75 1.84 -7.63
N ALA A 8 3.99 1.64 -6.56
CA ALA A 8 4.45 0.94 -5.36
C ALA A 8 4.83 -0.53 -5.63
N GLN A 9 4.29 -1.15 -6.68
CA GLN A 9 4.67 -2.50 -7.08
C GLN A 9 6.16 -2.62 -7.43
N SER A 10 6.75 -1.59 -8.03
CA SER A 10 8.19 -1.59 -8.33
C SER A 10 9.04 -1.65 -7.05
N PHE A 11 8.59 -1.00 -5.98
CA PHE A 11 9.24 -1.09 -4.66
C PHE A 11 9.12 -2.50 -4.07
N TYR A 12 7.96 -3.12 -4.20
CA TYR A 12 7.73 -4.50 -3.76
C TYR A 12 8.68 -5.49 -4.46
N ILE A 13 8.81 -5.40 -5.78
CA ILE A 13 9.74 -6.22 -6.57
C ILE A 13 11.19 -6.00 -6.10
N ARG A 14 11.57 -4.75 -5.84
CA ARG A 14 12.90 -4.39 -5.33
C ARG A 14 13.14 -4.92 -3.92
N GLU A 15 12.19 -4.78 -3.01
CA GLU A 15 12.28 -5.29 -1.63
C GLU A 15 12.38 -6.82 -1.57
N LYS A 16 11.68 -7.51 -2.47
CA LYS A 16 11.73 -8.97 -2.63
C LYS A 16 12.98 -9.46 -3.39
N GLU A 17 13.81 -8.54 -3.89
CA GLU A 17 15.01 -8.85 -4.66
C GLU A 17 14.72 -9.70 -5.91
N TYR A 18 13.57 -9.53 -6.54
CA TYR A 18 13.24 -10.21 -7.79
C TYR A 18 13.97 -9.59 -8.97
N GLY A 19 14.59 -10.44 -9.78
CA GLY A 19 15.29 -10.02 -10.98
C GLY A 19 16.34 -8.93 -10.71
N MET A 20 16.30 -7.85 -11.46
CA MET A 20 17.21 -6.71 -11.31
C MET A 20 17.01 -5.94 -9.99
N GLY A 21 15.90 -6.15 -9.28
CA GLY A 21 15.67 -5.57 -7.94
C GLY A 21 16.78 -5.89 -6.93
N LYS A 22 17.42 -7.05 -7.06
CA LYS A 22 18.58 -7.46 -6.25
C LYS A 22 19.77 -6.49 -6.32
N TYR A 23 19.93 -5.82 -7.45
CA TYR A 23 21.07 -4.93 -7.71
C TYR A 23 20.74 -3.44 -7.57
N GLY A 24 19.47 -3.10 -7.30
CA GLY A 24 18.99 -1.72 -7.23
C GLY A 24 19.19 -1.01 -5.90
N GLY A 25 19.65 -1.73 -4.87
CA GLY A 25 19.67 -1.23 -3.48
C GLY A 25 18.26 -1.03 -2.91
N LYS A 26 18.15 -0.86 -1.60
CA LYS A 26 16.87 -0.69 -0.90
C LYS A 26 16.61 0.76 -0.56
N ILE A 27 15.36 1.18 -0.68
CA ILE A 27 14.91 2.55 -0.45
C ILE A 27 14.45 2.69 1.00
N THR A 28 14.52 3.92 1.52
CA THR A 28 13.95 4.24 2.84
C THR A 28 12.47 3.88 2.91
N GLY A 29 12.05 3.36 4.04
CA GLY A 29 10.67 3.08 4.40
C GLY A 29 10.42 3.35 5.88
N LEU A 30 9.19 3.15 6.34
CA LEU A 30 8.79 3.40 7.73
C LEU A 30 9.69 2.71 8.75
N LEU A 31 10.13 1.48 8.46
CA LEU A 31 10.93 0.64 9.36
C LEU A 31 12.37 0.48 8.91
N ARG A 32 12.79 1.15 7.83
CA ARG A 32 14.10 0.92 7.23
C ARG A 32 14.71 2.19 6.66
N LYS A 33 15.99 2.36 6.88
CA LYS A 33 16.81 3.39 6.23
C LYS A 33 17.29 2.88 4.86
N SER A 34 17.51 3.81 3.90
CA SER A 34 18.09 3.48 2.59
C SER A 34 19.50 2.91 2.72
N ASP A 35 19.86 2.01 1.80
CA ASP A 35 21.24 1.55 1.67
C ASP A 35 22.12 2.68 1.15
N ASP A 36 23.38 2.73 1.58
CA ASP A 36 24.34 3.76 1.14
C ASP A 36 24.66 3.66 -0.37
N ASN A 37 24.45 2.48 -0.96
CA ASN A 37 24.69 2.20 -2.39
C ASN A 37 23.43 2.36 -3.26
N PHE A 38 22.42 3.10 -2.78
CA PHE A 38 21.22 3.34 -3.56
C PHE A 38 21.54 4.13 -4.84
N SER A 39 21.18 3.57 -6.00
CA SER A 39 21.30 4.19 -7.31
C SER A 39 19.94 4.51 -7.90
N LEU A 40 19.80 5.73 -8.44
CA LEU A 40 18.64 6.13 -9.24
C LEU A 40 18.76 5.67 -10.70
N GLU A 41 19.95 5.18 -11.09
CA GLU A 41 20.19 4.68 -12.43
C GLU A 41 19.74 3.22 -12.53
N GLY A 42 18.97 2.91 -13.56
CA GLY A 42 18.57 1.56 -13.87
C GLY A 42 19.76 0.72 -14.32
N LYS A 43 19.69 -0.59 -14.05
CA LYS A 43 20.65 -1.56 -14.56
C LYS A 43 19.94 -2.50 -15.53
N THR A 44 20.62 -2.84 -16.60
CA THR A 44 20.18 -3.84 -17.59
C THR A 44 21.02 -5.11 -17.45
N PHE A 45 20.56 -6.18 -18.05
CA PHE A 45 21.32 -7.43 -18.16
C PHE A 45 21.58 -7.76 -19.63
N ASP A 46 22.64 -8.50 -19.91
CA ASP A 46 22.96 -8.95 -21.26
C ASP A 46 21.93 -9.96 -21.74
N ILE A 47 21.41 -9.74 -22.97
CA ILE A 47 20.37 -10.57 -23.57
C ILE A 47 21.05 -11.83 -24.13
N ASN A 48 21.12 -12.87 -23.32
CA ASN A 48 21.53 -14.22 -23.70
C ASN A 48 20.48 -15.24 -23.22
N GLU A 49 20.56 -16.48 -23.67
CA GLU A 49 19.55 -17.50 -23.35
C GLU A 49 19.44 -17.80 -21.85
N GLU A 50 20.55 -17.79 -21.14
CA GLU A 50 20.61 -18.02 -19.70
C GLU A 50 19.89 -16.90 -18.93
N ASN A 51 20.26 -15.66 -19.16
CA ASN A 51 19.65 -14.50 -18.50
C ASN A 51 18.16 -14.35 -18.85
N LEU A 52 17.79 -14.65 -20.10
CA LEU A 52 16.40 -14.65 -20.53
C LEU A 52 15.58 -15.74 -19.84
N SER A 53 16.13 -16.92 -19.63
CA SER A 53 15.49 -18.00 -18.87
C SER A 53 15.25 -17.58 -17.41
N ILE A 54 16.28 -16.99 -16.77
CA ILE A 54 16.17 -16.46 -15.41
C ILE A 54 15.09 -15.37 -15.35
N PHE A 55 15.09 -14.43 -16.30
CA PHE A 55 14.07 -13.39 -16.40
C PHE A 55 12.65 -13.97 -16.51
N LYS A 56 12.41 -14.92 -17.40
CA LYS A 56 11.10 -15.56 -17.57
C LYS A 56 10.64 -16.27 -16.30
N THR A 57 11.57 -16.87 -15.56
CA THR A 57 11.27 -17.58 -14.31
C THR A 57 10.78 -16.63 -13.22
N TRP A 58 11.52 -15.54 -12.95
CA TRP A 58 11.08 -14.59 -11.94
C TRP A 58 9.84 -13.80 -12.39
N TRP A 59 9.70 -13.49 -13.68
CA TRP A 59 8.51 -12.83 -14.23
C TRP A 59 7.25 -13.66 -14.02
N LYS A 60 7.32 -14.97 -14.30
CA LYS A 60 6.23 -15.92 -14.04
C LYS A 60 5.88 -15.96 -12.55
N LYS A 61 6.89 -15.97 -11.68
CA LYS A 61 6.70 -15.97 -10.23
C LYS A 61 6.01 -14.70 -9.73
N VAL A 62 6.43 -13.53 -10.18
CA VAL A 62 5.81 -12.23 -9.85
C VAL A 62 4.37 -12.18 -10.33
N ASN A 63 4.09 -12.60 -11.56
CA ASN A 63 2.73 -12.61 -12.09
C ASN A 63 1.81 -13.58 -11.33
N LEU A 64 2.30 -14.77 -10.97
CA LEU A 64 1.53 -15.72 -10.18
C LEU A 64 1.22 -15.18 -8.77
N GLU A 65 2.22 -14.60 -8.12
CA GLU A 65 2.06 -13.96 -6.81
C GLU A 65 1.04 -12.81 -6.87
N HIS A 66 1.09 -12.01 -7.94
CA HIS A 66 0.11 -10.94 -8.20
C HIS A 66 -1.30 -11.47 -8.38
N ALA A 67 -1.45 -12.50 -9.20
CA ALA A 67 -2.75 -13.10 -9.47
C ALA A 67 -3.37 -13.69 -8.20
N LEU A 68 -2.58 -14.35 -7.36
CA LEU A 68 -3.09 -14.99 -6.14
C LEU A 68 -3.28 -13.98 -5.00
N VAL A 69 -2.26 -13.16 -4.71
CA VAL A 69 -2.28 -12.31 -3.52
C VAL A 69 -3.12 -11.05 -3.72
N PHE A 70 -3.04 -10.40 -4.88
CA PHE A 70 -3.78 -9.16 -5.11
C PHE A 70 -5.13 -9.40 -5.77
N TRP A 71 -5.15 -10.09 -6.90
CA TRP A 71 -6.38 -10.24 -7.67
C TRP A 71 -7.37 -11.20 -7.02
N LEU A 72 -6.96 -12.43 -6.72
CA LEU A 72 -7.86 -13.44 -6.15
C LEU A 72 -8.31 -13.07 -4.73
N THR A 73 -7.36 -12.69 -3.87
CA THR A 73 -7.69 -12.28 -2.50
C THR A 73 -8.58 -11.04 -2.50
N GLY A 74 -8.27 -10.04 -3.34
CA GLY A 74 -9.10 -8.84 -3.49
C GLY A 74 -10.52 -9.15 -3.96
N ALA A 75 -10.65 -9.99 -4.99
CA ALA A 75 -11.97 -10.39 -5.51
C ALA A 75 -12.79 -11.13 -4.44
N VAL A 76 -12.20 -12.12 -3.77
CA VAL A 76 -12.86 -12.87 -2.69
C VAL A 76 -13.28 -11.94 -1.55
N THR A 77 -12.40 -11.05 -1.12
CA THR A 77 -12.70 -10.10 -0.04
C THR A 77 -13.85 -9.16 -0.40
N ILE A 78 -13.84 -8.60 -1.60
CA ILE A 78 -14.92 -7.70 -2.07
C ILE A 78 -16.26 -8.46 -2.12
N ILE A 79 -16.28 -9.68 -2.65
CA ILE A 79 -17.50 -10.51 -2.71
C ILE A 79 -18.02 -10.80 -1.30
N LEU A 80 -17.16 -11.24 -0.39
CA LEU A 80 -17.56 -11.57 0.98
C LEU A 80 -18.08 -10.36 1.74
N LEU A 81 -17.40 -9.20 1.64
CA LEU A 81 -17.86 -7.97 2.29
C LEU A 81 -19.16 -7.46 1.67
N SER A 82 -19.34 -7.58 0.35
CA SER A 82 -20.60 -7.22 -0.30
C SER A 82 -21.76 -8.12 0.14
N LEU A 83 -21.53 -9.41 0.28
CA LEU A 83 -22.52 -10.36 0.78
C LEU A 83 -22.87 -10.09 2.25
N LEU A 84 -21.88 -9.80 3.08
CA LEU A 84 -22.08 -9.44 4.48
C LEU A 84 -22.94 -8.16 4.58
N SER A 85 -22.57 -7.11 3.87
CA SER A 85 -23.31 -5.85 3.83
C SER A 85 -24.74 -6.03 3.31
N PHE A 86 -24.93 -6.82 2.27
CA PHE A 86 -26.26 -7.16 1.76
C PHE A 86 -27.11 -7.88 2.81
N ALA A 87 -26.53 -8.85 3.53
CA ALA A 87 -27.24 -9.62 4.55
C ALA A 87 -27.58 -8.81 5.81
N THR A 88 -26.79 -7.79 6.14
CA THR A 88 -26.89 -7.07 7.42
C THR A 88 -27.60 -5.72 7.33
N VAL A 89 -27.35 -4.93 6.28
CA VAL A 89 -27.80 -3.52 6.25
C VAL A 89 -28.57 -3.12 4.99
N TYR A 90 -28.76 -4.00 4.03
CA TYR A 90 -29.37 -3.67 2.74
C TYR A 90 -30.76 -3.01 2.83
N HIS A 91 -31.59 -3.42 3.81
CA HIS A 91 -32.94 -2.88 4.04
C HIS A 91 -32.99 -1.78 5.09
N GLN A 92 -31.86 -1.37 5.64
CA GLN A 92 -31.81 -0.32 6.68
C GLN A 92 -31.52 1.05 6.05
N THR A 93 -31.98 2.10 6.70
CA THR A 93 -31.63 3.47 6.31
C THR A 93 -30.12 3.66 6.45
N SER A 94 -29.41 3.82 5.33
CA SER A 94 -27.95 3.92 5.35
C SER A 94 -27.52 5.22 6.02
N VAL A 95 -26.68 5.10 7.03
CA VAL A 95 -25.91 6.19 7.60
C VAL A 95 -24.57 6.23 6.86
N GLY A 96 -24.21 7.37 6.26
CA GLY A 96 -22.95 7.50 5.52
C GLY A 96 -21.71 7.44 6.42
N GLY A 97 -20.56 7.22 5.81
CA GLY A 97 -19.26 7.26 6.47
C GLY A 97 -19.04 6.17 7.52
N ILE A 98 -18.44 6.53 8.64
CA ILE A 98 -18.13 5.60 9.76
C ILE A 98 -19.40 5.04 10.41
N GLY A 99 -20.50 5.77 10.36
CA GLY A 99 -21.80 5.33 10.90
C GLY A 99 -22.27 4.01 10.31
N PHE A 100 -22.02 3.76 9.03
CA PHE A 100 -22.32 2.50 8.35
C PHE A 100 -21.64 1.27 9.03
N LEU A 101 -20.38 1.39 9.44
CA LEU A 101 -19.63 0.32 10.10
C LEU A 101 -20.23 -0.03 11.47
N PHE A 102 -20.70 0.97 12.21
CA PHE A 102 -21.40 0.73 13.48
C PHE A 102 -22.76 0.07 13.29
N GLN A 103 -23.52 0.46 12.24
CA GLN A 103 -24.77 -0.23 11.89
C GLN A 103 -24.51 -1.70 11.54
N GLU A 104 -23.50 -1.98 10.75
CA GLU A 104 -23.12 -3.33 10.36
C GLU A 104 -22.70 -4.17 11.58
N ALA A 105 -21.87 -3.61 12.47
CA ALA A 105 -21.50 -4.25 13.73
C ALA A 105 -22.72 -4.53 14.62
N GLN A 106 -23.65 -3.60 14.71
CA GLN A 106 -24.87 -3.77 15.52
C GLN A 106 -25.81 -4.84 14.94
N SER A 107 -25.92 -4.90 13.62
CA SER A 107 -26.66 -5.98 12.93
C SER A 107 -26.01 -7.36 13.17
N ILE A 108 -24.68 -7.45 13.15
CA ILE A 108 -23.96 -8.68 13.48
C ILE A 108 -24.26 -9.11 14.93
N VAL A 109 -24.21 -8.18 15.88
CA VAL A 109 -24.52 -8.44 17.30
C VAL A 109 -25.94 -8.95 17.50
N SER A 110 -26.92 -8.42 16.75
CA SER A 110 -28.32 -8.85 16.88
C SER A 110 -28.56 -10.30 16.45
N HIS A 111 -27.69 -10.88 15.63
CA HIS A 111 -27.79 -12.26 15.12
C HIS A 111 -26.73 -13.20 15.69
N THR A 112 -25.77 -12.68 16.47
CA THR A 112 -24.64 -13.44 17.00
C THR A 112 -24.32 -13.03 18.44
N LEU A 113 -23.08 -13.32 18.89
CA LEU A 113 -22.61 -12.88 20.20
C LEU A 113 -22.05 -11.44 20.13
N PRO A 114 -22.18 -10.63 21.20
CA PRO A 114 -21.64 -9.27 21.25
C PRO A 114 -20.14 -9.19 20.93
N ILE A 115 -19.37 -10.20 21.29
CA ILE A 115 -17.93 -10.28 21.00
C ILE A 115 -17.61 -10.27 19.50
N VAL A 116 -18.52 -10.82 18.66
CA VAL A 116 -18.33 -10.89 17.20
C VAL A 116 -18.41 -9.50 16.58
N GLY A 117 -19.33 -8.65 17.02
CA GLY A 117 -19.42 -7.26 16.58
C GLY A 117 -18.21 -6.43 16.99
N VAL A 118 -17.69 -6.65 18.21
CA VAL A 118 -16.45 -5.98 18.65
C VAL A 118 -15.26 -6.42 17.82
N LEU A 119 -15.11 -7.73 17.59
CA LEU A 119 -14.04 -8.26 16.73
C LEU A 119 -14.12 -7.71 15.30
N PHE A 120 -15.33 -7.60 14.74
CA PHE A 120 -15.55 -7.00 13.44
C PHE A 120 -15.00 -5.56 13.39
N LEU A 121 -15.37 -4.71 14.37
CA LEU A 121 -14.86 -3.33 14.42
C LEU A 121 -13.36 -3.25 14.60
N VAL A 122 -12.75 -4.10 15.42
CA VAL A 122 -11.29 -4.17 15.61
C VAL A 122 -10.60 -4.56 14.31
N ILE A 123 -11.11 -5.55 13.59
CA ILE A 123 -10.57 -5.99 12.30
C ILE A 123 -10.64 -4.84 11.28
N VAL A 124 -11.81 -4.21 11.15
CA VAL A 124 -12.01 -3.09 10.22
C VAL A 124 -11.10 -1.92 10.57
N ALA A 125 -10.98 -1.54 11.84
CA ALA A 125 -10.08 -0.47 12.28
C ALA A 125 -8.62 -0.81 11.94
N THR A 126 -8.19 -2.03 12.16
CA THR A 126 -6.83 -2.50 11.83
C THR A 126 -6.58 -2.47 10.32
N MET A 127 -7.56 -2.87 9.51
CA MET A 127 -7.46 -2.83 8.05
C MET A 127 -7.34 -1.38 7.55
N LEU A 128 -8.17 -0.46 8.04
CA LEU A 128 -8.14 0.95 7.64
C LEU A 128 -6.80 1.59 8.05
N PHE A 129 -6.35 1.35 9.26
CA PHE A 129 -5.07 1.86 9.76
C PHE A 129 -3.89 1.34 8.94
N SER A 130 -3.83 0.03 8.68
CA SER A 130 -2.79 -0.61 7.87
C SER A 130 -2.78 -0.06 6.44
N THR A 131 -3.95 0.11 5.83
CA THR A 131 -4.09 0.69 4.49
C THR A 131 -3.56 2.12 4.46
N GLN A 132 -3.93 2.94 5.46
CA GLN A 132 -3.49 4.33 5.55
C GLN A 132 -1.96 4.43 5.70
N LEU A 133 -1.36 3.60 6.55
CA LEU A 133 0.10 3.54 6.69
C LEU A 133 0.79 3.17 5.37
N SER A 134 0.25 2.19 4.65
CA SER A 134 0.79 1.75 3.36
C SER A 134 0.70 2.86 2.30
N VAL A 135 -0.39 3.61 2.27
CA VAL A 135 -0.56 4.75 1.35
C VAL A 135 0.44 5.87 1.68
N PHE A 136 0.60 6.21 2.95
CA PHE A 136 1.58 7.22 3.37
C PHE A 136 3.02 6.82 3.03
N ASP A 137 3.40 5.57 3.30
CA ASP A 137 4.72 5.05 2.96
C ASP A 137 4.97 5.08 1.45
N ALA A 138 4.06 4.51 0.65
CA ALA A 138 4.18 4.45 -0.80
C ALA A 138 4.24 5.85 -1.43
N THR A 139 3.35 6.75 -1.03
CA THR A 139 3.31 8.12 -1.58
C THR A 139 4.57 8.89 -1.21
N SER A 140 5.07 8.76 0.02
CA SER A 140 6.31 9.42 0.46
C SER A 140 7.53 8.93 -0.31
N ARG A 141 7.63 7.62 -0.58
CA ARG A 141 8.69 7.03 -1.40
C ARG A 141 8.64 7.57 -2.83
N ILE A 142 7.48 7.47 -3.49
CA ILE A 142 7.29 7.92 -4.87
C ILE A 142 7.62 9.41 -5.00
N THR A 143 7.11 10.25 -4.09
CA THR A 143 7.31 11.69 -4.16
C THR A 143 8.78 12.07 -3.91
N SER A 144 9.45 11.45 -2.95
CA SER A 144 10.87 11.72 -2.66
C SER A 144 11.79 11.27 -3.78
N GLU A 145 11.55 10.13 -4.41
CA GLU A 145 12.32 9.70 -5.59
C GLU A 145 12.11 10.63 -6.78
N ASN A 146 10.85 10.95 -7.10
CA ASN A 146 10.54 11.85 -8.21
C ASN A 146 11.14 13.23 -8.01
N LEU A 147 11.11 13.78 -6.79
CA LEU A 147 11.75 15.06 -6.48
C LEU A 147 13.25 15.08 -6.85
N ILE A 148 13.96 14.00 -6.50
CA ILE A 148 15.39 13.87 -6.78
C ILE A 148 15.62 13.66 -8.29
N ILE A 149 14.84 12.81 -8.94
CA ILE A 149 14.99 12.50 -10.37
C ILE A 149 14.76 13.75 -11.22
N MET A 150 13.72 14.53 -10.91
CA MET A 150 13.37 15.74 -11.66
C MET A 150 14.34 16.92 -11.44
N ASN A 151 15.05 16.93 -10.31
CA ASN A 151 15.90 18.05 -9.93
C ASN A 151 17.26 17.58 -9.39
N LYS A 152 17.96 16.77 -10.17
CA LYS A 152 19.26 16.16 -9.80
C LYS A 152 20.31 17.18 -9.36
N ASP A 153 20.27 18.40 -9.90
CA ASP A 153 21.23 19.49 -9.59
C ASP A 153 21.00 20.09 -8.19
N LYS A 154 19.74 20.09 -7.73
CA LYS A 154 19.37 20.70 -6.44
C LYS A 154 19.27 19.68 -5.31
N PHE A 155 18.82 18.46 -5.60
CA PHE A 155 18.53 17.44 -4.62
C PHE A 155 19.45 16.23 -4.79
N LYS A 156 20.24 15.93 -3.77
CA LYS A 156 21.22 14.84 -3.81
C LYS A 156 20.57 13.50 -3.39
N PRO A 157 20.86 12.38 -4.08
CA PRO A 157 20.38 11.04 -3.71
C PRO A 157 20.68 10.65 -2.25
N LYS A 158 21.81 11.08 -1.72
CA LYS A 158 22.20 10.86 -0.31
C LYS A 158 21.17 11.37 0.71
N ASN A 159 20.35 12.36 0.33
CA ASN A 159 19.33 12.96 1.19
C ASN A 159 17.95 12.34 1.01
N LEU A 160 17.82 11.22 0.29
CA LEU A 160 16.53 10.57 0.00
C LEU A 160 15.74 10.28 1.29
N SER A 161 16.39 9.74 2.32
CA SER A 161 15.75 9.49 3.62
C SER A 161 15.16 10.75 4.25
N LYS A 162 15.87 11.88 4.15
CA LYS A 162 15.39 13.17 4.68
C LYS A 162 14.11 13.61 3.96
N TYR A 163 14.08 13.55 2.63
CA TYR A 163 12.90 13.95 1.84
C TYR A 163 11.73 13.01 2.09
N TYR A 164 11.99 11.71 2.18
CA TYR A 164 10.97 10.71 2.54
C TYR A 164 10.27 11.07 3.86
N PHE A 165 11.00 11.33 4.93
CA PHE A 165 10.41 11.68 6.23
C PHE A 165 9.72 13.05 6.20
N ILE A 166 10.21 14.03 5.44
CA ILE A 166 9.52 15.31 5.27
C ILE A 166 8.15 15.09 4.63
N PHE A 167 8.06 14.33 3.54
CA PHE A 167 6.78 14.04 2.89
C PHE A 167 5.87 13.21 3.77
N LEU A 168 6.39 12.21 4.47
CA LEU A 168 5.63 11.37 5.38
C LEU A 168 4.95 12.21 6.48
N TRP A 169 5.73 13.02 7.19
CA TRP A 169 5.20 13.86 8.26
C TRP A 169 4.26 14.97 7.73
N SER A 170 4.55 15.54 6.59
CA SER A 170 3.66 16.51 5.94
C SER A 170 2.27 15.94 5.67
N GLN A 171 2.19 14.71 5.15
CA GLN A 171 0.91 14.05 4.88
C GLN A 171 0.15 13.73 6.18
N ILE A 172 0.85 13.24 7.21
CA ILE A 172 0.25 12.96 8.52
C ILE A 172 -0.31 14.25 9.14
N LEU A 173 0.48 15.32 9.19
CA LEU A 173 0.06 16.59 9.75
C LEU A 173 -1.11 17.20 8.96
N LEU A 174 -1.07 17.13 7.63
CA LEU A 174 -2.17 17.59 6.78
C LEU A 174 -3.44 16.77 7.04
N GLY A 175 -3.34 15.46 7.17
CA GLY A 175 -4.47 14.61 7.51
C GLY A 175 -5.10 14.94 8.86
N ILE A 176 -4.27 15.14 9.90
CA ILE A 176 -4.74 15.59 11.22
C ILE A 176 -5.44 16.95 11.12
N PHE A 177 -4.85 17.89 10.39
CA PHE A 177 -5.42 19.20 10.19
C PHE A 177 -6.81 19.12 9.53
N ILE A 178 -6.95 18.35 8.44
CA ILE A 178 -8.24 18.15 7.75
C ILE A 178 -9.28 17.57 8.71
N LEU A 179 -8.90 16.55 9.51
CA LEU A 179 -9.82 15.95 10.48
C LEU A 179 -10.25 16.92 11.58
N MET A 180 -9.34 17.79 12.06
CA MET A 180 -9.65 18.78 13.10
C MET A 180 -10.61 19.87 12.62
N PHE A 181 -10.57 20.24 11.35
CA PHE A 181 -11.44 21.27 10.78
C PHE A 181 -12.75 20.72 10.18
N GLY A 182 -12.99 19.42 10.28
CA GLY A 182 -14.25 18.80 9.89
C GLY A 182 -14.53 18.84 8.38
N PHE A 183 -13.50 18.91 7.55
CA PHE A 183 -13.64 18.68 6.11
C PHE A 183 -13.90 17.18 5.87
N SER A 184 -15.18 16.81 5.90
CA SER A 184 -15.66 15.46 5.65
C SER A 184 -16.40 15.39 4.32
#